data_77686e5ef05f18afdecae23c8af168de
#
_entry.id   77686e5ef05f18afdecae23c8af168de
#
_cell.length_a   1.000
_cell.length_b   1.000
_cell.length_c   1.000
_cell.angle_alpha   90.00
_cell.angle_beta   90.00
_cell.angle_gamma   90.00
#
_symmetry.space_group_name_H-M   'P 1'
#
loop_
_entity.id
_entity.type
_entity.pdbx_description
1 polymer ?
#
loop_
_entity_poly.entity_id
_entity_poly.type
_entity_poly.pdbx_seq_one_letter_code
_entity_poly.pdbx_strand_id
1 'polypeptide(L)'
;MKYRKDFVTNSSSSSFIIINNTDYPMTSCQFATKLFEKGFPGENDFGYSVDEIIASARDMFILQPHDSIEIECEDNYENLFETYIHNKLDESYYANFQRFLSDDISVRFLESHH
;
A
#
# COMPACT_ATOMS: atom_id res chain seq x y z
N MET A 1 -8.61 9.95 -3.16
CA MET A 1 -7.72 8.81 -3.44
C MET A 1 -7.97 8.28 -4.84
N LYS A 2 -6.92 7.99 -5.56
CA LYS A 2 -7.02 7.52 -6.94
C LYS A 2 -6.43 6.13 -7.07
N TYR A 3 -7.13 5.28 -7.83
CA TYR A 3 -6.68 3.92 -8.10
C TYR A 3 -6.48 3.74 -9.59
N ARG A 4 -5.38 3.11 -9.96
CA ARG A 4 -5.09 2.80 -11.36
C ARG A 4 -4.59 1.38 -11.46
N LYS A 5 -5.07 0.66 -12.46
CA LYS A 5 -4.56 -0.68 -12.77
C LYS A 5 -3.40 -0.62 -13.74
N ASP A 6 -3.37 0.39 -14.57
CA ASP A 6 -2.29 0.57 -15.52
C ASP A 6 -1.22 1.49 -14.93
N PHE A 7 0.00 1.17 -15.19
CA PHE A 7 1.11 2.00 -14.73
C PHE A 7 1.14 3.30 -15.55
N VAL A 8 1.06 4.40 -14.87
CA VAL A 8 1.14 5.72 -15.50
C VAL A 8 2.23 6.52 -14.79
N THR A 9 3.22 6.95 -15.55
CA THR A 9 4.27 7.78 -14.99
C THR A 9 3.78 9.21 -14.83
N ASN A 10 3.86 9.71 -13.61
CA ASN A 10 3.54 11.09 -13.30
C ASN A 10 4.76 11.72 -12.66
N SER A 11 5.24 12.77 -13.22
CA SER A 11 6.52 13.36 -12.82
C SER A 11 6.52 14.03 -11.46
N SER A 12 5.37 14.29 -10.88
CA SER A 12 5.29 15.08 -9.64
C SER A 12 4.77 14.31 -8.44
N SER A 13 4.44 13.05 -8.58
CA SER A 13 3.87 12.28 -7.48
C SER A 13 4.58 10.96 -7.31
N SER A 14 4.47 10.39 -6.12
CA SER A 14 4.90 9.03 -5.87
C SER A 14 3.68 8.14 -5.73
N SER A 15 3.87 6.86 -5.92
CA SER A 15 2.79 5.90 -5.81
C SER A 15 3.33 4.57 -5.34
N PHE A 16 2.43 3.67 -5.01
CA PHE A 16 2.83 2.29 -4.74
C PHE A 16 1.82 1.34 -5.40
N ILE A 17 2.30 0.14 -5.73
CA ILE A 17 1.46 -0.89 -6.31
C ILE A 17 1.21 -1.95 -5.24
N ILE A 18 -0.04 -2.37 -5.10
CA ILE A 18 -0.40 -3.48 -4.26
C ILE A 18 -0.85 -4.64 -5.14
N ILE A 19 -0.50 -5.85 -4.75
CA ILE A 19 -0.71 -7.04 -5.57
C ILE A 19 -1.33 -8.14 -4.72
N ASN A 20 -2.39 -8.75 -5.24
CA ASN A 20 -2.98 -9.95 -4.67
C ASN A 20 -2.34 -11.17 -5.34
N ASN A 21 -1.53 -11.92 -4.59
CA ASN A 21 -0.84 -13.10 -5.12
C ASN A 21 -1.65 -14.38 -4.94
N THR A 22 -2.89 -14.28 -4.46
CA THR A 22 -3.74 -15.44 -4.20
C THR A 22 -4.67 -15.76 -5.36
N ASP A 23 -5.31 -16.92 -5.27
CA ASP A 23 -6.26 -17.40 -6.27
C ASP A 23 -7.70 -17.00 -5.97
N TYR A 24 -7.91 -16.10 -5.00
CA TYR A 24 -9.25 -15.65 -4.62
C TYR A 24 -9.27 -14.14 -4.45
N PRO A 25 -10.45 -13.51 -4.57
CA PRO A 25 -10.58 -12.07 -4.40
C PRO A 25 -10.21 -11.64 -2.98
N MET A 26 -9.68 -10.43 -2.85
CA MET A 26 -9.25 -9.90 -1.58
C MET A 26 -9.74 -8.46 -1.43
N THR A 27 -10.46 -8.18 -0.33
CA THR A 27 -10.87 -6.81 -0.03
C THR A 27 -9.68 -6.02 0.51
N SER A 28 -9.81 -4.70 0.48
CA SER A 28 -8.77 -3.81 1.01
C SER A 28 -8.50 -4.07 2.50
N CYS A 29 -9.53 -4.36 3.26
CA CYS A 29 -9.37 -4.66 4.69
C CYS A 29 -8.63 -5.99 4.89
N GLN A 30 -8.94 -7.00 4.06
CA GLN A 30 -8.22 -8.27 4.10
C GLN A 30 -6.76 -8.09 3.69
N PHE A 31 -6.52 -7.27 2.70
CA PHE A 31 -5.15 -6.95 2.28
C PHE A 31 -4.37 -6.31 3.42
N ALA A 32 -4.94 -5.30 4.06
CA ALA A 32 -4.30 -4.62 5.17
C ALA A 32 -4.01 -5.58 6.33
N THR A 33 -4.95 -6.46 6.64
CA THR A 33 -4.76 -7.46 7.70
C THR A 33 -3.59 -8.38 7.38
N LYS A 34 -3.55 -8.90 6.16
CA LYS A 34 -2.47 -9.79 5.75
C LYS A 34 -1.12 -9.09 5.75
N LEU A 35 -1.11 -7.81 5.37
CA LEU A 35 0.12 -7.02 5.33
C LEU A 35 0.80 -7.02 6.70
N PHE A 36 0.04 -6.73 7.75
CA PHE A 36 0.60 -6.70 9.10
C PHE A 36 0.86 -8.09 9.64
N GLU A 37 0.03 -9.08 9.30
CA GLU A 37 0.27 -10.47 9.70
C GLU A 37 1.57 -11.01 9.12
N LYS A 38 1.96 -10.56 7.94
CA LYS A 38 3.17 -11.03 7.27
C LYS A 38 4.42 -10.27 7.70
N GLY A 39 4.29 -9.32 8.61
CA GLY A 39 5.43 -8.65 9.20
C GLY A 39 5.70 -7.23 8.74
N PHE A 40 4.78 -6.62 8.03
CA PHE A 40 4.93 -5.21 7.68
C PHE A 40 5.00 -4.38 8.98
N PRO A 41 5.93 -3.42 9.08
CA PRO A 41 6.13 -2.68 10.33
C PRO A 41 4.85 -1.98 10.80
N GLY A 42 4.44 -2.25 12.04
CA GLY A 42 3.25 -1.65 12.64
C GLY A 42 3.55 -0.47 13.55
N GLU A 43 4.81 -0.15 13.75
CA GLU A 43 5.19 1.00 14.55
C GLU A 43 5.14 2.26 13.70
N ASN A 44 4.60 3.32 14.27
CA ASN A 44 4.45 4.56 13.51
C ASN A 44 4.48 5.76 14.44
N ASP A 45 4.85 6.89 13.85
CA ASP A 45 4.92 8.16 14.56
C ASP A 45 3.57 8.89 14.62
N PHE A 46 2.55 8.29 14.01
CA PHE A 46 1.23 8.91 13.97
C PHE A 46 0.41 8.66 15.23
N GLY A 47 0.81 7.68 16.04
CA GLY A 47 0.09 7.35 17.26
C GLY A 47 -1.15 6.49 17.04
N TYR A 48 -1.28 5.87 15.88
CA TYR A 48 -2.41 4.99 15.57
C TYR A 48 -2.04 3.53 15.76
N SER A 49 -3.01 2.73 16.19
CA SER A 49 -2.80 1.29 16.31
C SER A 49 -2.91 0.63 14.94
N VAL A 50 -2.37 -0.60 14.85
CA VAL A 50 -2.51 -1.41 13.63
C VAL A 50 -3.99 -1.60 13.29
N ASP A 51 -4.83 -1.85 14.29
CA ASP A 51 -6.27 -2.04 14.07
C ASP A 51 -6.92 -0.80 13.47
N GLU A 52 -6.49 0.38 13.88
CA GLU A 52 -7.01 1.63 13.32
C GLU A 52 -6.58 1.80 11.87
N ILE A 53 -5.35 1.43 11.54
CA ILE A 53 -4.85 1.50 10.18
C ILE A 53 -5.61 0.52 9.29
N ILE A 54 -5.83 -0.71 9.76
CA ILE A 54 -6.60 -1.71 9.02
C ILE A 54 -8.04 -1.22 8.79
N ALA A 55 -8.67 -0.68 9.84
CA ALA A 55 -10.03 -0.16 9.73
C ALA A 55 -10.14 0.96 8.70
N SER A 56 -9.11 1.78 8.58
CA SER A 56 -9.11 2.87 7.60
C SER A 56 -9.07 2.37 6.16
N ALA A 57 -8.70 1.11 5.94
CA ALA A 57 -8.67 0.52 4.60
C ALA A 57 -10.02 -0.05 4.17
N ARG A 58 -11.06 0.08 5.00
CA ARG A 58 -12.37 -0.50 4.69
C ARG A 58 -12.96 0.13 3.42
N ASP A 59 -13.50 -0.74 2.57
CA ASP A 59 -14.22 -0.34 1.36
C ASP A 59 -13.40 0.50 0.36
N MET A 60 -12.08 0.35 0.36
CA MET A 60 -11.24 1.08 -0.56
C MET A 60 -11.14 0.42 -1.93
N PHE A 61 -11.01 -0.90 -1.96
CA PHE A 61 -10.85 -1.64 -3.21
C PHE A 61 -11.13 -3.12 -2.99
N ILE A 62 -11.29 -3.82 -4.10
CA ILE A 62 -11.32 -5.28 -4.13
C ILE A 62 -10.35 -5.71 -5.23
N LEU A 63 -9.35 -6.51 -4.85
CA LEU A 63 -8.39 -7.06 -5.79
C LEU A 63 -8.84 -8.44 -6.22
N GLN A 64 -8.97 -8.65 -7.52
CA GLN A 64 -9.24 -9.98 -8.07
C GLN A 64 -7.99 -10.85 -7.95
N PRO A 65 -8.10 -12.18 -8.12
CA PRO A 65 -6.93 -13.05 -8.07
C PRO A 65 -5.81 -12.57 -9.00
N HIS A 66 -4.61 -12.48 -8.47
CA HIS A 66 -3.41 -12.07 -9.22
C HIS A 66 -3.49 -10.68 -9.84
N ASP A 67 -4.39 -9.85 -9.34
CA ASP A 67 -4.58 -8.49 -9.82
C ASP A 67 -3.73 -7.51 -9.00
N SER A 68 -3.52 -6.33 -9.55
CA SER A 68 -2.76 -5.28 -8.90
C SER A 68 -3.42 -3.93 -9.12
N ILE A 69 -3.19 -3.01 -8.20
CA ILE A 69 -3.68 -1.63 -8.30
C ILE A 69 -2.54 -0.69 -7.93
N GLU A 70 -2.38 0.36 -8.69
CA GLU A 70 -1.50 1.45 -8.32
C GLU A 70 -2.28 2.47 -7.49
N ILE A 71 -1.74 2.84 -6.33
CA ILE A 71 -2.31 3.86 -5.47
C ILE A 71 -1.41 5.09 -5.53
N GLU A 72 -1.93 6.18 -6.05
CA GLU A 72 -1.21 7.44 -6.08
C GLU A 72 -1.30 8.14 -4.74
N CYS A 73 -0.17 8.61 -4.26
CA CYS A 73 -0.08 9.37 -3.03
C CYS A 73 0.10 10.83 -3.40
N GLU A 74 -0.90 11.62 -3.11
CA GLU A 74 -0.88 13.06 -3.33
C GLU A 74 -0.52 13.77 -2.04
N ASP A 75 -0.21 15.06 -2.12
CA ASP A 75 0.21 15.85 -0.97
C ASP A 75 -0.80 15.85 0.17
N ASN A 76 -2.09 15.73 -0.16
CA ASN A 76 -3.15 15.65 0.84
C ASN A 76 -3.64 14.22 0.94
N TYR A 77 -3.06 13.48 1.84
CA TYR A 77 -3.48 12.09 2.08
C TYR A 77 -4.83 12.10 2.77
N GLU A 78 -5.80 11.44 2.16
CA GLU A 78 -7.16 11.38 2.69
C GLU A 78 -7.39 10.16 3.56
N ASN A 79 -6.48 9.21 3.52
CA ASN A 79 -6.70 7.93 4.16
C ASN A 79 -5.47 7.49 4.94
N LEU A 80 -5.69 7.05 6.16
CA LEU A 80 -4.61 6.64 7.07
C LEU A 80 -3.82 5.46 6.51
N PHE A 81 -4.51 4.45 5.95
CA PHE A 81 -3.83 3.28 5.39
C PHE A 81 -2.86 3.69 4.28
N GLU A 82 -3.33 4.51 3.35
CA GLU A 82 -2.53 4.98 2.24
C GLU A 82 -1.32 5.78 2.73
N THR A 83 -1.54 6.71 3.64
CA THR A 83 -0.48 7.54 4.21
C THR A 83 0.56 6.67 4.90
N TYR A 84 0.09 5.70 5.66
CA TYR A 84 0.98 4.85 6.43
C TYR A 84 1.87 4.00 5.51
N ILE A 85 1.28 3.36 4.50
CA ILE A 85 2.03 2.54 3.56
C ILE A 85 3.06 3.39 2.81
N HIS A 86 2.63 4.54 2.33
CA HIS A 86 3.52 5.44 1.59
C HIS A 86 4.72 5.85 2.43
N ASN A 87 4.47 6.29 3.65
CA ASN A 87 5.55 6.75 4.51
C ASN A 87 6.53 5.64 4.86
N LYS A 88 6.05 4.42 5.10
CA LYS A 88 6.93 3.30 5.43
C LYS A 88 7.77 2.88 4.24
N LEU A 89 7.21 2.90 3.04
CA LEU A 89 7.96 2.55 1.84
C LEU A 89 8.94 3.65 1.44
N ASP A 90 8.60 4.89 1.74
CA ASP A 90 9.41 6.05 1.39
C ASP A 90 10.50 6.38 2.41
N GLU A 91 10.64 5.57 3.45
CA GLU A 91 11.75 5.71 4.40
C GLU A 91 13.03 5.29 3.69
N SER A 92 13.64 6.23 3.01
CA SER A 92 14.67 5.98 2.01
C SER A 92 16.03 5.56 2.57
N TYR A 93 16.24 5.66 3.87
CA TYR A 93 17.49 5.14 4.42
C TYR A 93 17.54 3.62 4.39
N TYR A 94 16.42 3.01 4.17
CA TYR A 94 16.34 1.57 4.11
C TYR A 94 16.01 1.19 2.68
N ALA A 95 17.03 1.07 1.85
CA ALA A 95 16.86 0.72 0.46
C ALA A 95 16.04 -0.58 0.28
N ASN A 96 15.95 -1.37 1.33
CA ASN A 96 15.21 -2.63 1.30
C ASN A 96 13.71 -2.45 1.54
N PHE A 97 13.26 -1.25 1.91
CA PHE A 97 11.87 -1.02 2.24
C PHE A 97 11.03 -0.46 1.09
N GLN A 98 11.60 -0.34 -0.09
CA GLN A 98 10.82 0.09 -1.24
C GLN A 98 9.88 -0.98 -1.74
N ARG A 99 9.88 -2.14 -1.13
CA ARG A 99 8.97 -3.22 -1.48
C ARG A 99 8.75 -4.13 -0.28
N PHE A 100 7.60 -4.75 -0.25
CA PHE A 100 7.27 -5.75 0.74
C PHE A 100 6.69 -6.94 -0.03
N LEU A 101 7.29 -8.11 0.13
CA LEU A 101 6.92 -9.29 -0.63
C LEU A 101 6.55 -10.43 0.31
N SER A 102 5.43 -11.10 0.01
CA SER A 102 5.03 -12.29 0.75
C SER A 102 4.33 -13.24 -0.21
N ASP A 103 3.96 -14.42 0.30
CA ASP A 103 3.25 -15.42 -0.49
C ASP A 103 1.90 -14.92 -0.97
N ASP A 104 1.19 -14.19 -0.12
CA ASP A 104 -0.19 -13.79 -0.37
C ASP A 104 -0.33 -12.40 -0.99
N ILE A 105 0.58 -11.51 -0.66
CA ILE A 105 0.47 -10.11 -1.09
C ILE A 105 1.84 -9.53 -1.36
N SER A 106 1.86 -8.47 -2.15
CA SER A 106 3.08 -7.70 -2.39
C SER A 106 2.75 -6.22 -2.45
N VAL A 107 3.70 -5.39 -2.04
CA VAL A 107 3.63 -3.94 -2.15
C VAL A 107 4.96 -3.46 -2.71
N ARG A 108 4.91 -2.58 -3.70
CA ARG A 108 6.12 -1.99 -4.28
C ARG A 108 5.96 -0.50 -4.41
N PHE A 109 6.94 0.22 -3.88
CA PHE A 109 6.98 1.66 -4.02
C PHE A 109 7.47 2.04 -5.41
N LEU A 110 6.79 2.99 -6.02
CA LEU A 110 7.17 3.53 -7.33
C LEU A 110 7.63 4.96 -7.12
N GLU A 111 8.90 5.17 -7.28
CA GLU A 111 9.46 6.50 -7.16
C GLU A 111 9.18 7.31 -8.43
N SER A 112 8.70 8.54 -8.25
CA SER A 112 8.52 9.44 -9.37
C SER A 112 9.86 10.03 -9.79
N HIS A 113 10.11 10.01 -11.08
CA HIS A 113 11.29 10.62 -11.65
C HIS A 113 10.88 11.87 -12.40
N HIS A 114 11.60 12.91 -12.15
CA HIS A 114 11.35 14.22 -12.75
C HIS A 114 12.33 14.51 -13.86
#